data_787d15be08064487c059c16d85374185
#
_entry.id   787d15be08064487c059c16d85374185
#
_cell.length_a   1.000
_cell.length_b   1.000
_cell.length_c   1.000
_cell.angle_alpha   90.00
_cell.angle_beta   90.00
_cell.angle_gamma   90.00
#
_symmetry.space_group_name_H-M   'P 1'
#
loop_
_entity.id
_entity.type
_entity.pdbx_description
1 polymer ?
#
loop_
_entity_poly.entity_id
_entity_poly.type
_entity_poly.pdbx_seq_one_letter_code
_entity_poly.pdbx_strand_id
1 'polypeptide(L)'
;METARHVRTASAVVLAVMIGSLMMVSVASAAINSSRIRITINNSGSLSNTTVSNANTGSNKSEGSEGGDGDTGGDVTASGAGGNNNGGSSAGDGGKGGDADAGGLVDTGDAFATASSTNTLNDTEGNIVVVAPMDVNSSNIIGDVTNTGPLTNDTRARARTGDNTAEGSEGGDGDDGGGVTSGTGNNNNGGASAGAGGDGGAGGLGGEVLTGNATTNSSSTNTKNRVRFGISL
;
A
#
# COMPACT_ATOMS: atom_id res chain seq x y z
N MET A 1 17.45 10.91 18.48
CA MET A 1 16.56 11.51 17.47
C MET A 1 15.38 10.57 17.32
N GLU A 2 14.21 10.90 17.92
CA GLU A 2 13.02 10.05 17.88
C GLU A 2 12.35 10.22 16.52
N THR A 3 12.44 9.19 15.68
CA THR A 3 11.65 9.11 14.45
C THR A 3 10.22 8.76 14.84
N ALA A 4 9.34 9.74 14.71
CA ALA A 4 7.91 9.56 14.91
C ALA A 4 7.38 8.49 13.93
N ARG A 5 7.03 7.32 14.46
CA ARG A 5 6.28 6.29 13.74
C ARG A 5 4.89 6.84 13.41
N HIS A 6 4.69 7.23 12.17
CA HIS A 6 3.35 7.47 11.67
C HIS A 6 2.67 6.12 11.40
N VAL A 7 2.02 5.59 12.42
CA VAL A 7 1.03 4.53 12.23
C VAL A 7 -0.14 5.15 11.47
N ARG A 8 -0.18 4.96 10.16
CA ARG A 8 -1.36 5.26 9.36
C ARG A 8 -2.37 4.14 9.61
N THR A 9 -3.22 4.32 10.59
CA THR A 9 -4.42 3.51 10.78
C THR A 9 -5.33 3.79 9.58
N ALA A 10 -5.40 2.85 8.64
CA ALA A 10 -6.42 2.88 7.61
C ALA A 10 -7.77 2.67 8.29
N SER A 11 -8.57 3.72 8.36
CA SER A 11 -9.93 3.65 8.89
C SER A 11 -10.79 2.84 7.93
N ALA A 12 -11.24 1.68 8.37
CA ALA A 12 -12.24 0.91 7.66
C ALA A 12 -13.57 1.65 7.72
N VAL A 13 -14.07 2.10 6.57
CA VAL A 13 -15.41 2.67 6.46
C VAL A 13 -16.39 1.51 6.35
N VAL A 14 -17.17 1.29 7.40
CA VAL A 14 -18.30 0.36 7.37
C VAL A 14 -19.52 1.15 6.89
N LEU A 15 -19.95 0.88 5.67
CA LEU A 15 -21.20 1.40 5.14
C LEU A 15 -22.28 0.32 5.23
N ALA A 16 -23.18 0.47 6.18
CA ALA A 16 -24.40 -0.36 6.26
C ALA A 16 -25.55 0.38 5.58
N VAL A 17 -26.02 -0.16 4.46
CA VAL A 17 -27.24 0.34 3.81
C VAL A 17 -28.38 -0.62 4.16
N MET A 18 -29.26 -0.18 5.06
CA MET A 18 -30.52 -0.86 5.34
C MET A 18 -31.62 -0.23 4.50
N ILE A 19 -32.16 -0.98 3.55
CA ILE A 19 -33.41 -0.66 2.89
C ILE A 19 -34.42 -1.70 3.36
N GLY A 20 -35.09 -1.39 4.45
CA GLY A 20 -36.19 -2.19 4.99
C GLY A 20 -37.52 -1.44 4.80
N SER A 21 -38.48 -2.06 4.17
CA SER A 21 -39.85 -1.54 4.12
C SER A 21 -40.67 -2.21 5.21
N LEU A 22 -40.93 -1.49 6.29
CA LEU A 22 -41.87 -1.90 7.32
C LEU A 22 -43.25 -1.38 6.92
N MET A 23 -44.13 -2.25 6.46
CA MET A 23 -45.54 -1.89 6.27
C MET A 23 -46.37 -2.49 7.40
N MET A 24 -46.90 -1.64 8.29
CA MET A 24 -47.98 -2.01 9.19
C MET A 24 -49.31 -1.72 8.51
N VAL A 25 -50.07 -2.74 8.24
CA VAL A 25 -51.45 -2.59 7.81
C VAL A 25 -52.36 -2.87 9.02
N SER A 26 -52.94 -1.85 9.57
CA SER A 26 -54.02 -2.01 10.55
C SER A 26 -55.36 -2.11 9.83
N VAL A 27 -56.10 -3.18 10.03
CA VAL A 27 -57.40 -3.38 9.45
C VAL A 27 -58.47 -3.02 10.48
N ALA A 28 -59.39 -2.14 10.09
CA ALA A 28 -60.52 -1.76 10.91
C ALA A 28 -61.42 -2.97 11.22
N SER A 29 -61.99 -2.96 12.43
CA SER A 29 -62.83 -4.05 12.95
C SER A 29 -64.17 -4.12 12.26
N ALA A 30 -64.32 -5.02 11.31
CA ALA A 30 -65.56 -5.54 10.79
C ALA A 30 -65.61 -7.05 10.95
N ALA A 31 -66.79 -7.61 11.32
CA ALA A 31 -66.91 -9.05 11.44
C ALA A 31 -66.55 -9.72 10.10
N ILE A 32 -65.48 -10.50 10.11
CA ILE A 32 -64.97 -11.22 8.93
C ILE A 32 -65.64 -12.58 8.90
N ASN A 33 -66.86 -12.64 8.40
CA ASN A 33 -67.59 -13.88 8.22
C ASN A 33 -67.68 -14.21 6.73
N SER A 34 -67.16 -15.35 6.35
CA SER A 34 -67.13 -15.87 4.96
C SER A 34 -66.40 -14.91 3.97
N SER A 35 -65.48 -14.11 4.45
CA SER A 35 -64.77 -13.09 3.65
C SER A 35 -63.46 -13.61 3.10
N ARG A 36 -63.07 -13.07 1.94
CA ARG A 36 -61.75 -13.31 1.38
C ARG A 36 -60.92 -12.07 1.54
N ILE A 37 -59.85 -12.17 2.35
CA ILE A 37 -58.90 -11.11 2.51
C ILE A 37 -57.69 -11.44 1.65
N ARG A 38 -57.33 -10.56 0.73
CA ARG A 38 -56.12 -10.70 -0.08
C ARG A 38 -55.21 -9.52 0.18
N ILE A 39 -54.01 -9.81 0.65
CA ILE A 39 -52.96 -8.83 0.84
C ILE A 39 -51.91 -9.07 -0.24
N THR A 40 -51.71 -8.08 -1.09
CA THR A 40 -50.71 -8.16 -2.15
C THR A 40 -49.60 -7.15 -1.87
N ILE A 41 -48.38 -7.62 -1.72
CA ILE A 41 -47.20 -6.79 -1.51
C ILE A 41 -46.24 -7.02 -2.68
N ASN A 42 -45.95 -5.95 -3.41
CA ASN A 42 -45.01 -5.96 -4.50
C ASN A 42 -43.78 -5.11 -4.11
N ASN A 43 -42.67 -5.75 -3.89
CA ASN A 43 -41.39 -5.10 -3.64
C ASN A 43 -40.50 -5.21 -4.89
N SER A 44 -40.10 -4.08 -5.42
CA SER A 44 -39.13 -4.03 -6.52
C SER A 44 -38.03 -3.06 -6.17
N GLY A 45 -36.80 -3.47 -6.38
CA GLY A 45 -35.65 -2.62 -6.11
C GLY A 45 -34.36 -3.30 -6.54
N SER A 46 -33.32 -2.51 -6.69
CA SER A 46 -31.99 -3.01 -6.92
C SER A 46 -31.06 -2.51 -5.82
N LEU A 47 -30.17 -3.38 -5.36
CA LEU A 47 -29.11 -3.00 -4.44
C LEU A 47 -27.77 -3.34 -5.09
N SER A 48 -26.91 -2.31 -5.22
CA SER A 48 -25.52 -2.49 -5.62
C SER A 48 -24.63 -1.91 -4.54
N ASN A 49 -23.74 -2.72 -4.01
CA ASN A 49 -22.80 -2.32 -2.98
C ASN A 49 -21.37 -2.68 -3.40
N THR A 50 -20.45 -1.74 -3.21
CA THR A 50 -19.02 -1.95 -3.41
C THR A 50 -18.28 -1.49 -2.16
N THR A 51 -17.61 -2.41 -1.49
CA THR A 51 -16.80 -2.13 -0.31
C THR A 51 -15.37 -2.54 -0.58
N VAL A 52 -14.46 -1.56 -0.56
CA VAL A 52 -13.03 -1.81 -0.82
C VAL A 52 -12.20 -1.26 0.34
N SER A 53 -11.30 -2.08 0.84
CA SER A 53 -10.28 -1.68 1.80
C SER A 53 -8.90 -2.01 1.23
N ASN A 54 -8.02 -1.02 1.21
CA ASN A 54 -6.64 -1.19 0.77
C ASN A 54 -5.68 -0.74 1.87
N ALA A 55 -4.71 -1.57 2.16
CA ALA A 55 -3.57 -1.22 3.00
C ALA A 55 -2.29 -1.49 2.21
N ASN A 56 -1.38 -0.52 2.20
CA ASN A 56 -0.10 -0.65 1.51
C ASN A 56 1.01 -0.03 2.37
N THR A 57 2.01 -0.82 2.70
CA THR A 57 3.26 -0.40 3.33
C THR A 57 4.47 -0.63 2.42
N GLY A 58 4.24 -1.02 1.17
CA GLY A 58 5.27 -1.21 0.16
C GLY A 58 5.60 0.04 -0.64
N SER A 59 6.41 -0.14 -1.68
CA SER A 59 6.88 0.91 -2.60
C SER A 59 7.78 1.94 -1.90
N ASN A 60 8.59 1.50 -0.95
CA ASN A 60 9.59 2.34 -0.30
C ASN A 60 10.94 2.13 -0.98
N LYS A 61 11.70 3.22 -1.09
CA LYS A 61 13.07 3.21 -1.59
C LYS A 61 14.00 3.80 -0.55
N SER A 62 15.11 3.14 -0.30
CA SER A 62 16.21 3.64 0.48
C SER A 62 17.50 3.42 -0.32
N GLU A 63 18.29 4.45 -0.44
CA GLU A 63 19.57 4.41 -1.12
C GLU A 63 20.69 4.24 -0.08
N GLY A 64 21.74 3.53 -0.49
CA GLY A 64 22.97 3.45 0.30
C GLY A 64 23.76 4.74 0.24
N SER A 65 24.85 4.79 0.99
CA SER A 65 25.80 5.89 0.93
C SER A 65 26.77 5.71 -0.25
N GLU A 66 27.33 6.81 -0.71
CA GLU A 66 28.42 6.83 -1.71
C GLU A 66 29.68 7.34 -1.03
N GLY A 67 30.80 6.67 -1.26
CA GLY A 67 32.10 7.13 -0.82
C GLY A 67 32.55 8.33 -1.64
N GLY A 68 33.26 9.27 -1.05
CA GLY A 68 33.81 10.40 -1.79
C GLY A 68 34.96 9.95 -2.71
N ASP A 69 35.03 10.57 -3.89
CA ASP A 69 36.15 10.29 -4.82
C ASP A 69 37.51 10.78 -4.26
N GLY A 70 38.59 10.14 -4.71
CA GLY A 70 39.93 10.57 -4.42
C GLY A 70 40.29 11.89 -5.14
N ASP A 71 41.28 12.60 -4.67
CA ASP A 71 41.81 13.78 -5.35
C ASP A 71 42.95 13.39 -6.31
N THR A 72 43.08 14.11 -7.43
CA THR A 72 44.15 13.95 -8.42
C THR A 72 45.52 14.24 -7.79
N GLY A 73 46.50 13.39 -8.07
CA GLY A 73 47.89 13.60 -7.65
C GLY A 73 48.50 14.89 -8.25
N GLY A 74 49.32 15.56 -7.46
CA GLY A 74 49.91 16.82 -7.90
C GLY A 74 50.95 16.63 -9.04
N ASP A 75 50.79 17.41 -10.11
CA ASP A 75 51.72 17.43 -11.23
C ASP A 75 53.08 18.10 -10.90
N VAL A 76 54.13 17.62 -11.52
CA VAL A 76 55.46 18.25 -11.46
C VAL A 76 55.85 18.75 -12.86
N THR A 77 56.02 20.05 -12.96
CA THR A 77 56.54 20.68 -14.21
C THR A 77 57.95 21.15 -13.97
N ALA A 78 58.93 20.55 -14.60
CA ALA A 78 60.30 21.04 -14.60
C ALA A 78 60.45 22.12 -15.70
N SER A 79 60.32 23.37 -15.33
CA SER A 79 60.57 24.53 -16.24
C SER A 79 62.00 25.02 -16.05
N GLY A 80 62.93 24.51 -16.86
CA GLY A 80 64.30 25.00 -16.86
C GLY A 80 64.92 25.08 -18.26
N ALA A 81 65.09 26.29 -18.80
CA ALA A 81 65.94 26.49 -19.95
C ALA A 81 67.38 26.63 -19.47
N GLY A 82 68.18 25.59 -19.63
CA GLY A 82 69.63 25.65 -19.43
C GLY A 82 70.14 25.44 -17.99
N GLY A 83 70.27 24.22 -17.60
CA GLY A 83 70.93 23.77 -16.37
C GLY A 83 70.87 22.29 -16.22
N ASN A 84 71.94 21.67 -15.76
CA ASN A 84 71.96 20.24 -15.42
C ASN A 84 70.95 19.97 -14.30
N ASN A 85 69.80 19.39 -14.58
CA ASN A 85 68.87 18.91 -13.54
C ASN A 85 69.30 17.49 -13.13
N ASN A 86 70.11 17.40 -12.08
CA ASN A 86 70.53 16.12 -11.49
C ASN A 86 69.59 15.62 -10.39
N GLY A 87 68.46 16.27 -10.18
CA GLY A 87 67.44 15.86 -9.22
C GLY A 87 66.35 15.01 -9.87
N GLY A 88 65.94 13.93 -9.25
CA GLY A 88 64.74 13.20 -9.62
C GLY A 88 63.50 14.05 -9.40
N SER A 89 62.58 14.00 -10.35
CA SER A 89 61.25 14.62 -10.18
C SER A 89 60.22 13.50 -9.99
N SER A 90 59.43 13.60 -8.93
CA SER A 90 58.37 12.64 -8.66
C SER A 90 57.07 13.38 -8.49
N ALA A 91 56.08 13.02 -9.28
CA ALA A 91 54.71 13.51 -9.11
C ALA A 91 54.02 12.81 -7.92
N GLY A 92 53.04 13.47 -7.37
CA GLY A 92 52.24 12.91 -6.29
C GLY A 92 51.33 11.73 -6.79
N ASP A 93 51.14 10.78 -5.93
CA ASP A 93 50.16 9.70 -6.19
C ASP A 93 48.72 10.25 -6.12
N GLY A 94 47.82 9.66 -6.85
CA GLY A 94 46.39 9.95 -6.77
C GLY A 94 45.81 9.60 -5.40
N GLY A 95 44.79 10.30 -4.99
CA GLY A 95 44.10 10.05 -3.74
C GLY A 95 43.27 8.74 -3.81
N LYS A 96 43.15 8.06 -2.69
CA LYS A 96 42.29 6.90 -2.56
C LYS A 96 40.84 7.36 -2.45
N GLY A 97 39.91 6.69 -3.17
CA GLY A 97 38.49 6.89 -2.97
C GLY A 97 38.04 6.51 -1.55
N GLY A 98 37.03 7.19 -1.06
CA GLY A 98 36.45 6.95 0.26
C GLY A 98 35.69 5.63 0.31
N ASP A 99 35.78 4.91 1.41
CA ASP A 99 34.98 3.73 1.64
C ASP A 99 33.52 4.15 1.91
N ALA A 100 32.56 3.39 1.37
CA ALA A 100 31.14 3.59 1.65
C ALA A 100 30.72 2.96 2.97
N ASP A 101 29.74 3.56 3.62
CA ASP A 101 29.10 3.03 4.82
C ASP A 101 28.08 1.92 4.49
N ALA A 102 27.19 1.62 5.44
CA ALA A 102 26.15 0.60 5.24
C ALA A 102 25.15 0.99 4.14
N GLY A 103 24.62 -0.01 3.47
CA GLY A 103 23.56 0.14 2.47
C GLY A 103 22.25 0.66 3.07
N GLY A 104 21.33 1.03 2.20
CA GLY A 104 20.01 1.51 2.57
C GLY A 104 19.21 0.48 3.36
N LEU A 105 18.41 0.91 4.31
CA LEU A 105 17.48 0.06 5.06
C LEU A 105 16.04 0.48 4.79
N VAL A 106 15.21 -0.48 4.39
CA VAL A 106 13.74 -0.33 4.33
C VAL A 106 13.14 -1.31 5.35
N ASP A 107 12.56 -0.77 6.41
CA ASP A 107 11.82 -1.53 7.42
C ASP A 107 10.35 -1.10 7.37
N THR A 108 9.46 -2.00 6.97
CA THR A 108 8.03 -1.73 6.87
C THR A 108 7.24 -2.56 7.86
N GLY A 109 6.25 -1.92 8.51
CA GLY A 109 5.32 -2.61 9.37
C GLY A 109 4.31 -3.47 8.62
N ASP A 110 3.41 -4.10 9.36
CA ASP A 110 2.33 -4.92 8.82
C ASP A 110 1.31 -4.10 8.03
N ALA A 111 0.80 -4.66 6.94
CA ALA A 111 -0.34 -4.13 6.21
C ALA A 111 -1.59 -4.95 6.55
N PHE A 112 -2.61 -4.29 7.09
CA PHE A 112 -3.86 -4.94 7.46
C PHE A 112 -5.06 -4.26 6.79
N ALA A 113 -5.82 -5.02 5.97
CA ALA A 113 -7.01 -4.52 5.30
C ALA A 113 -8.24 -5.35 5.69
N THR A 114 -9.28 -4.68 6.14
CA THR A 114 -10.57 -5.32 6.45
C THR A 114 -11.69 -4.66 5.64
N ALA A 115 -12.49 -5.48 4.96
CA ALA A 115 -13.68 -5.06 4.28
C ALA A 115 -14.88 -5.89 4.77
N SER A 116 -15.95 -5.24 5.19
CA SER A 116 -17.16 -5.90 5.65
C SER A 116 -18.39 -5.24 5.07
N SER A 117 -19.34 -6.03 4.61
CA SER A 117 -20.60 -5.52 4.11
C SER A 117 -21.78 -6.36 4.59
N THR A 118 -22.90 -5.69 4.87
CA THR A 118 -24.18 -6.33 5.17
C THR A 118 -25.24 -5.69 4.27
N ASN A 119 -25.88 -6.49 3.46
CA ASN A 119 -26.86 -6.04 2.47
C ASN A 119 -28.20 -6.76 2.67
N THR A 120 -29.27 -5.97 2.69
CA THR A 120 -30.62 -6.50 2.79
C THR A 120 -31.49 -5.90 1.68
N LEU A 121 -32.09 -6.75 0.85
CA LEU A 121 -32.98 -6.35 -0.22
C LEU A 121 -34.31 -7.10 -0.10
N ASN A 122 -35.42 -6.37 -0.14
CA ASN A 122 -36.77 -6.93 -0.08
C ASN A 122 -36.99 -7.78 1.19
N ASP A 123 -36.74 -7.21 2.35
CA ASP A 123 -37.12 -7.80 3.64
C ASP A 123 -38.53 -7.31 4.00
N THR A 124 -39.48 -8.23 4.00
CA THR A 124 -40.89 -7.95 4.24
C THR A 124 -41.33 -8.60 5.53
N GLU A 125 -41.83 -7.79 6.45
CA GLU A 125 -42.47 -8.26 7.67
C GLU A 125 -43.90 -7.74 7.73
N GLY A 126 -44.84 -8.64 7.91
CA GLY A 126 -46.27 -8.33 8.04
C GLY A 126 -46.86 -9.08 9.21
N ASN A 127 -47.70 -8.40 10.01
CA ASN A 127 -48.45 -9.03 11.07
C ASN A 127 -49.93 -8.66 10.91
N ILE A 128 -50.78 -9.69 10.81
CA ILE A 128 -52.23 -9.52 10.78
C ILE A 128 -52.73 -9.86 12.17
N VAL A 129 -53.26 -8.86 12.85
CA VAL A 129 -53.85 -9.05 14.18
C VAL A 129 -55.37 -8.98 14.04
N VAL A 130 -56.04 -10.06 14.39
CA VAL A 130 -57.48 -10.08 14.51
C VAL A 130 -57.86 -9.83 15.96
N VAL A 131 -58.47 -8.66 16.24
CA VAL A 131 -58.85 -8.27 17.59
C VAL A 131 -60.19 -8.81 17.94
N ALA A 132 -60.30 -9.63 18.98
CA ALA A 132 -61.58 -10.12 19.51
C ALA A 132 -62.56 -8.95 19.87
N PRO A 133 -63.86 -9.11 19.68
CA PRO A 133 -64.66 -10.36 19.63
C PRO A 133 -65.08 -10.76 18.23
N MET A 134 -64.16 -11.03 17.33
CA MET A 134 -64.52 -11.40 15.98
C MET A 134 -64.28 -12.87 15.72
N ASP A 135 -65.35 -13.58 15.39
CA ASP A 135 -65.28 -14.90 14.85
C ASP A 135 -64.79 -14.86 13.40
N VAL A 136 -63.57 -15.28 13.17
CA VAL A 136 -63.05 -15.56 11.81
C VAL A 136 -63.61 -16.92 11.39
N ASN A 137 -64.85 -16.95 10.99
CA ASN A 137 -65.49 -18.19 10.56
C ASN A 137 -65.52 -18.28 9.01
N SER A 138 -64.99 -19.36 8.48
CA SER A 138 -64.95 -19.63 7.04
C SER A 138 -64.27 -18.57 6.17
N SER A 139 -63.37 -17.79 6.72
CA SER A 139 -62.63 -16.76 5.98
C SER A 139 -61.33 -17.30 5.40
N ASN A 140 -60.98 -16.79 4.21
CA ASN A 140 -59.74 -17.13 3.53
C ASN A 140 -58.80 -15.91 3.53
N ILE A 141 -57.66 -16.02 4.20
CA ILE A 141 -56.66 -14.97 4.22
C ILE A 141 -55.51 -15.38 3.32
N ILE A 142 -55.28 -14.62 2.27
CA ILE A 142 -54.25 -14.89 1.26
C ILE A 142 -53.21 -13.75 1.31
N GLY A 143 -51.97 -14.07 1.56
CA GLY A 143 -50.84 -13.15 1.44
C GLY A 143 -50.02 -13.46 0.18
N ASP A 144 -50.07 -12.57 -0.78
CA ASP A 144 -49.23 -12.66 -1.99
C ASP A 144 -48.09 -11.66 -1.86
N VAL A 145 -46.84 -12.14 -1.81
CA VAL A 145 -45.67 -11.27 -1.79
C VAL A 145 -44.79 -11.54 -2.99
N THR A 146 -44.61 -10.50 -3.78
CA THR A 146 -43.73 -10.55 -4.96
C THR A 146 -42.52 -9.66 -4.66
N ASN A 147 -41.35 -10.28 -4.59
CA ASN A 147 -40.07 -9.60 -4.36
C ASN A 147 -39.21 -9.75 -5.62
N THR A 148 -38.88 -8.62 -6.25
CA THR A 148 -38.07 -8.61 -7.47
C THR A 148 -36.91 -7.64 -7.32
N GLY A 149 -35.85 -7.87 -8.09
CA GLY A 149 -34.71 -6.98 -8.19
C GLY A 149 -33.35 -7.65 -7.94
N PRO A 150 -32.31 -7.14 -8.56
CA PRO A 150 -30.96 -7.65 -8.37
C PRO A 150 -30.33 -7.15 -7.08
N LEU A 151 -29.54 -8.00 -6.43
CA LEU A 151 -28.59 -7.62 -5.40
C LEU A 151 -27.19 -7.95 -5.91
N THR A 152 -26.36 -6.92 -6.05
CA THR A 152 -24.96 -7.06 -6.42
C THR A 152 -24.09 -6.54 -5.27
N ASN A 153 -23.14 -7.36 -4.85
CA ASN A 153 -22.21 -6.97 -3.81
C ASN A 153 -20.78 -7.34 -4.19
N ASP A 154 -19.88 -6.37 -4.12
CA ASP A 154 -18.46 -6.53 -4.32
C ASP A 154 -17.73 -6.07 -3.05
N THR A 155 -17.18 -7.01 -2.30
CA THR A 155 -16.47 -6.73 -1.06
C THR A 155 -15.03 -7.23 -1.17
N ARG A 156 -14.07 -6.31 -1.15
CA ARG A 156 -12.65 -6.60 -1.38
C ARG A 156 -11.78 -6.00 -0.29
N ALA A 157 -10.83 -6.80 0.20
CA ALA A 157 -9.73 -6.32 1.03
C ALA A 157 -8.40 -6.64 0.35
N ARG A 158 -7.49 -5.68 0.32
CA ARG A 158 -6.14 -5.84 -0.24
C ARG A 158 -5.12 -5.29 0.74
N ALA A 159 -4.11 -6.08 1.02
CA ALA A 159 -2.96 -5.67 1.81
C ALA A 159 -1.68 -5.99 1.05
N ARG A 160 -0.72 -5.06 1.06
CA ARG A 160 0.58 -5.21 0.39
C ARG A 160 1.68 -4.65 1.27
N THR A 161 2.79 -5.37 1.33
CA THR A 161 4.03 -4.94 1.98
C THR A 161 5.24 -5.00 1.03
N GLY A 162 5.03 -5.43 -0.22
CA GLY A 162 6.07 -5.60 -1.23
C GLY A 162 6.43 -4.34 -2.01
N ASP A 163 7.17 -4.53 -3.11
CA ASP A 163 7.68 -3.48 -4.00
C ASP A 163 8.61 -2.47 -3.28
N ASN A 164 9.39 -2.96 -2.31
CA ASN A 164 10.38 -2.17 -1.59
C ASN A 164 11.76 -2.40 -2.17
N THR A 165 12.57 -1.35 -2.21
CA THR A 165 13.95 -1.39 -2.72
C THR A 165 14.89 -0.76 -1.71
N ALA A 166 15.95 -1.48 -1.35
CA ALA A 166 17.05 -0.92 -0.61
C ALA A 166 18.32 -1.14 -1.43
N GLU A 167 18.98 -0.05 -1.79
CA GLU A 167 20.21 -0.09 -2.59
C GLU A 167 21.42 -0.24 -1.67
N GLY A 168 22.45 -0.95 -2.15
CA GLY A 168 23.73 -1.05 -1.49
C GLY A 168 24.47 0.28 -1.56
N SER A 169 25.55 0.36 -0.83
CA SER A 169 26.46 1.52 -0.85
C SER A 169 27.59 1.28 -1.84
N GLU A 170 28.03 2.34 -2.50
CA GLU A 170 29.09 2.31 -3.50
C GLU A 170 30.33 3.07 -2.98
N GLY A 171 31.51 2.47 -3.11
CA GLY A 171 32.75 3.15 -2.76
C GLY A 171 33.08 4.24 -3.77
N GLY A 172 33.74 5.29 -3.35
CA GLY A 172 34.20 6.34 -4.24
C GLY A 172 35.32 5.88 -5.15
N ASP A 173 35.47 6.53 -6.30
CA ASP A 173 36.54 6.26 -7.25
C ASP A 173 37.89 6.80 -6.73
N GLY A 174 38.93 6.08 -7.07
CA GLY A 174 40.31 6.61 -6.93
C GLY A 174 40.63 7.51 -8.11
N ASP A 175 41.41 8.55 -7.90
CA ASP A 175 41.74 9.47 -8.97
C ASP A 175 43.16 9.25 -9.52
N ASP A 176 43.50 9.92 -10.64
CA ASP A 176 44.74 9.73 -11.37
C ASP A 176 45.95 10.24 -10.56
N GLY A 177 47.08 9.56 -10.75
CA GLY A 177 48.39 10.08 -10.29
C GLY A 177 48.83 11.29 -11.08
N GLY A 178 49.56 12.19 -10.44
CA GLY A 178 50.12 13.36 -11.08
C GLY A 178 51.11 13.06 -12.20
N GLY A 179 51.12 13.87 -13.22
CA GLY A 179 52.04 13.79 -14.37
C GLY A 179 53.36 14.49 -14.10
N VAL A 180 54.39 14.05 -14.80
CA VAL A 180 55.70 14.76 -14.81
C VAL A 180 55.96 15.31 -16.20
N THR A 181 56.05 16.61 -16.32
CA THR A 181 56.44 17.30 -17.57
C THR A 181 57.86 17.81 -17.45
N SER A 182 58.81 17.24 -18.21
CA SER A 182 60.17 17.72 -18.26
C SER A 182 60.35 18.81 -19.27
N GLY A 183 61.02 19.90 -18.93
CA GLY A 183 61.44 20.97 -19.89
C GLY A 183 62.51 20.50 -20.86
N THR A 184 62.63 21.18 -22.00
CA THR A 184 63.64 20.92 -23.07
C THR A 184 65.03 21.41 -22.63
N GLY A 185 65.73 20.69 -21.79
CA GLY A 185 67.11 20.98 -21.40
C GLY A 185 68.06 19.83 -21.78
N ASN A 186 69.26 20.19 -22.22
CA ASN A 186 70.24 19.27 -22.80
C ASN A 186 71.01 18.46 -21.76
N ASN A 187 70.55 17.94 -20.75
CA ASN A 187 71.13 16.86 -19.90
C ASN A 187 70.20 16.62 -18.71
N ASN A 188 69.21 15.85 -18.89
CA ASN A 188 68.36 15.39 -17.80
C ASN A 188 68.85 14.04 -17.30
N ASN A 189 69.74 14.03 -16.29
CA ASN A 189 70.26 12.83 -15.65
C ASN A 189 69.41 12.40 -14.43
N GLY A 190 68.33 13.11 -14.15
CA GLY A 190 67.39 12.76 -13.10
C GLY A 190 66.27 11.88 -13.60
N GLY A 191 65.96 10.81 -12.90
CA GLY A 191 64.78 10.00 -13.15
C GLY A 191 63.51 10.82 -12.91
N ALA A 192 62.56 10.80 -13.85
CA ALA A 192 61.24 11.33 -13.65
C ALA A 192 60.29 10.19 -13.32
N SER A 193 59.50 10.29 -12.31
CA SER A 193 58.49 9.31 -11.92
C SER A 193 57.13 9.95 -11.84
N ALA A 194 56.20 9.48 -12.67
CA ALA A 194 54.78 9.83 -12.53
C ALA A 194 54.22 9.20 -11.27
N GLY A 195 53.27 9.88 -10.64
CA GLY A 195 52.54 9.30 -9.53
C GLY A 195 51.68 8.12 -9.95
N ALA A 196 51.44 7.20 -9.05
CA ALA A 196 50.49 6.11 -9.25
C ALA A 196 49.06 6.65 -9.10
N GLY A 197 48.12 6.06 -9.87
CA GLY A 197 46.68 6.30 -9.63
C GLY A 197 46.29 5.82 -8.24
N GLY A 198 45.30 6.46 -7.66
CA GLY A 198 44.71 6.04 -6.39
C GLY A 198 43.85 4.79 -6.55
N ASP A 199 43.71 4.02 -5.50
CA ASP A 199 42.80 2.91 -5.44
C ASP A 199 41.38 3.42 -5.21
N GLY A 200 40.33 2.77 -5.79
CA GLY A 200 38.94 3.00 -5.44
C GLY A 200 38.62 2.62 -4.00
N GLY A 201 37.63 3.25 -3.42
CA GLY A 201 37.11 2.93 -2.11
C GLY A 201 36.39 1.56 -2.07
N ALA A 202 36.26 0.99 -0.91
CA ALA A 202 35.48 -0.23 -0.74
C ALA A 202 33.98 0.08 -0.73
N GLY A 203 33.20 -0.71 -1.47
CA GLY A 203 31.75 -0.68 -1.33
C GLY A 203 31.32 -1.17 0.06
N GLY A 204 30.26 -0.56 0.59
CA GLY A 204 29.68 -0.93 1.88
C GLY A 204 28.82 -2.19 1.79
N LEU A 205 28.14 -2.48 2.87
CA LEU A 205 27.18 -3.59 2.92
C LEU A 205 26.03 -3.33 1.95
N GLY A 206 25.45 -4.42 1.41
CA GLY A 206 24.24 -4.34 0.58
C GLY A 206 23.05 -3.73 1.35
N GLY A 207 22.06 -3.24 0.61
CA GLY A 207 20.83 -2.77 1.21
C GLY A 207 20.01 -3.90 1.83
N GLU A 208 19.22 -3.59 2.86
CA GLU A 208 18.37 -4.54 3.56
C GLU A 208 16.89 -4.14 3.45
N VAL A 209 16.03 -5.12 3.14
CA VAL A 209 14.57 -4.92 3.11
C VAL A 209 13.92 -5.86 4.11
N LEU A 210 13.31 -5.29 5.14
CA LEU A 210 12.50 -5.98 6.14
C LEU A 210 11.04 -5.61 5.92
N THR A 211 10.21 -6.60 5.58
CA THR A 211 8.78 -6.35 5.37
C THR A 211 7.94 -7.04 6.45
N GLY A 212 6.93 -6.35 6.95
CA GLY A 212 5.92 -6.93 7.81
C GLY A 212 4.96 -7.87 7.05
N ASN A 213 3.95 -8.35 7.73
CA ASN A 213 2.94 -9.24 7.16
C ASN A 213 1.85 -8.47 6.42
N ALA A 214 1.34 -9.07 5.34
CA ALA A 214 0.15 -8.57 4.66
C ALA A 214 -1.05 -9.45 5.02
N THR A 215 -2.03 -8.88 5.72
CA THR A 215 -3.22 -9.60 6.18
C THR A 215 -4.48 -8.97 5.63
N THR A 216 -5.36 -9.79 5.07
CA THR A 216 -6.66 -9.35 4.57
C THR A 216 -7.80 -10.10 5.23
N ASN A 217 -8.88 -9.38 5.53
CA ASN A 217 -10.12 -9.97 5.98
C ASN A 217 -11.28 -9.37 5.18
N SER A 218 -12.05 -10.23 4.52
CA SER A 218 -13.21 -9.81 3.73
C SER A 218 -14.42 -10.64 4.12
N SER A 219 -15.50 -9.98 4.52
CA SER A 219 -16.75 -10.63 4.88
C SER A 219 -17.95 -9.95 4.22
N SER A 220 -18.95 -10.75 3.85
CA SER A 220 -20.18 -10.24 3.25
C SER A 220 -21.38 -11.05 3.71
N THR A 221 -22.42 -10.36 4.17
CA THR A 221 -23.70 -10.96 4.49
C THR A 221 -24.77 -10.35 3.60
N ASN A 222 -25.45 -11.21 2.83
CA ASN A 222 -26.48 -10.77 1.91
C ASN A 222 -27.81 -11.45 2.23
N THR A 223 -28.84 -10.66 2.48
CA THR A 223 -30.20 -11.11 2.67
C THR A 223 -31.07 -10.58 1.54
N LYS A 224 -31.73 -11.47 0.83
CA LYS A 224 -32.60 -11.10 -0.29
C LYS A 224 -33.92 -11.83 -0.19
N ASN A 225 -35.01 -11.10 -0.44
CA ASN A 225 -36.37 -11.63 -0.56
C ASN A 225 -36.83 -12.43 0.68
N ARG A 226 -36.54 -11.90 1.87
CA ARG A 226 -37.03 -12.48 3.11
C ARG A 226 -38.45 -12.01 3.39
N VAL A 227 -39.34 -12.94 3.67
CA VAL A 227 -40.73 -12.66 4.01
C VAL A 227 -41.07 -13.30 5.34
N ARG A 228 -41.65 -12.53 6.23
CA ARG A 228 -42.17 -12.98 7.52
C ARG A 228 -43.62 -12.53 7.65
N PHE A 229 -44.54 -13.45 7.75
CA PHE A 229 -45.94 -13.17 8.04
C PHE A 229 -46.35 -13.81 9.35
N GLY A 230 -46.87 -12.99 10.24
CA GLY A 230 -47.55 -13.43 11.46
C GLY A 230 -49.06 -13.23 11.35
N ILE A 231 -49.82 -14.18 11.84
CA ILE A 231 -51.27 -14.04 12.01
C ILE A 231 -51.55 -14.33 13.47
N SER A 232 -52.10 -13.34 14.18
CA SER A 232 -52.53 -13.48 15.56
C SER A 232 -54.09 -13.39 15.59
N LEU A 233 -54.70 -14.41 16.14
CA LEU A 233 -56.16 -14.54 16.30
C LEU A 233 -56.54 -14.25 17.72
#